data_4cbb98e02df4f1cac99242021b6aa1ab
#
_entry.id   4cbb98e02df4f1cac99242021b6aa1ab
#
_cell.length_a   1.000
_cell.length_b   1.000
_cell.length_c   1.000
_cell.angle_alpha   90.00
_cell.angle_beta   90.00
_cell.angle_gamma   90.00
#
_symmetry.space_group_name_H-M   'P 1'
#
loop_
_entity.id
_entity.type
_entity.pdbx_description
1 polymer ?
#
loop_
_entity_poly.entity_id
_entity_poly.type
_entity_poly.pdbx_seq_one_letter_code
_entity_poly.pdbx_strand_id
1 'polypeptide(L)'
;MSEFATYAPGEYAKEHIRITPTTLADGRDFFYLDDDPEFVSGAKTRELKDPRPLDYRFAPHLDADGNEVPYAAPQMRRDPLTGDWIPMATARMNRPITAGPGATAKGNPLAARKPGDPYQDGEVPDTDYNVVVFENRFPSMVRVPGVSEDVTYVDGNPLWEKKLAAGRCEVICFDPNEDGLPADLPVSRLRTVVEAWAFRTAEISKMEGIEQIFPFENHGQEIGVSLAHPHGQVYCYPFIAPKMEKELQHTEAYHEKTGGNLLKDIMNAELEAGERIVMRNHRWVAYVPAAARWPLEVHVAPVRDVLTLDQLNDEERWDLASMYSHLLKRGNAFFDKGDGKGMDLPYIAAWHQAPIHDKRRENYRLNLQFFSFRRAANKIKYLAGSESGMAAWISDTTPELIAKRFHELGSIDIAD
;
A
#
# COMPACT_ATOMS: atom_id res chain seq x y z
N MET A 1 7.52 -9.70 -20.43
CA MET A 1 8.16 -10.85 -19.74
C MET A 1 8.73 -10.27 -18.46
N SER A 2 8.40 -10.85 -17.30
CA SER A 2 8.90 -10.33 -16.03
C SER A 2 10.43 -10.34 -16.03
N GLU A 3 11.06 -9.25 -15.58
CA GLU A 3 12.52 -9.12 -15.41
C GLU A 3 13.08 -10.05 -14.32
N PHE A 4 12.29 -10.94 -13.76
CA PHE A 4 12.70 -11.87 -12.72
C PHE A 4 13.33 -13.12 -13.31
N ALA A 5 14.62 -13.35 -13.03
CA ALA A 5 15.21 -14.67 -13.25
C ALA A 5 14.53 -15.67 -12.31
N THR A 6 13.98 -16.75 -12.85
CA THR A 6 13.43 -17.84 -12.05
C THR A 6 14.57 -18.83 -11.78
N TYR A 7 14.92 -19.08 -10.52
CA TYR A 7 15.98 -20.02 -10.12
C TYR A 7 15.46 -21.45 -10.05
N ALA A 8 14.27 -21.63 -9.53
CA ALA A 8 13.53 -22.88 -9.53
C ALA A 8 12.04 -22.56 -9.69
N PRO A 9 11.18 -23.52 -10.00
CA PRO A 9 9.75 -23.28 -10.01
C PRO A 9 9.30 -22.63 -8.68
N GLY A 10 8.78 -21.40 -8.76
CA GLY A 10 8.32 -20.64 -7.62
C GLY A 10 9.37 -19.82 -6.86
N GLU A 11 10.65 -19.86 -7.26
CA GLU A 11 11.69 -18.98 -6.70
C GLU A 11 12.11 -17.93 -7.73
N TYR A 12 12.29 -16.70 -7.24
CA TYR A 12 12.73 -15.58 -8.06
C TYR A 12 13.97 -14.95 -7.43
N ALA A 13 14.94 -14.55 -8.23
CA ALA A 13 16.11 -13.86 -7.71
C ALA A 13 16.61 -12.79 -8.68
N LYS A 14 17.14 -11.73 -8.09
CA LYS A 14 17.96 -10.70 -8.73
C LYS A 14 19.30 -10.66 -8.02
N GLU A 15 20.20 -9.80 -8.52
CA GLU A 15 21.56 -9.66 -7.95
C GLU A 15 21.58 -9.43 -6.43
N HIS A 16 20.57 -8.74 -5.90
CA HIS A 16 20.53 -8.32 -4.49
C HIS A 16 19.27 -8.72 -3.73
N ILE A 17 18.34 -9.45 -4.33
CA ILE A 17 17.09 -9.85 -3.70
C ILE A 17 16.71 -11.25 -4.18
N ARG A 18 16.35 -12.13 -3.23
CA ARG A 18 15.76 -13.43 -3.50
C ARG A 18 14.33 -13.47 -2.99
N ILE A 19 13.39 -13.88 -3.85
CA ILE A 19 11.99 -14.05 -3.49
C ILE A 19 11.69 -15.54 -3.37
N THR A 20 11.23 -15.96 -2.19
CA THR A 20 10.92 -17.36 -1.91
C THR A 20 9.44 -17.49 -1.55
N PRO A 21 8.58 -18.02 -2.46
CA PRO A 21 7.17 -18.26 -2.18
C PRO A 21 6.97 -19.48 -1.28
N THR A 22 5.98 -19.40 -0.41
CA THR A 22 5.49 -20.51 0.39
C THR A 22 4.00 -20.32 0.74
N THR A 23 3.46 -21.21 1.56
CA THR A 23 2.06 -21.15 2.01
C THR A 23 2.02 -21.29 3.52
N LEU A 24 1.22 -20.46 4.18
CA LEU A 24 0.95 -20.56 5.61
C LEU A 24 0.07 -21.80 5.91
N ALA A 25 0.10 -22.26 7.16
CA ALA A 25 -0.65 -23.44 7.59
C ALA A 25 -2.18 -23.32 7.36
N ASP A 26 -2.72 -22.10 7.33
CA ASP A 26 -4.12 -21.82 7.04
C ASP A 26 -4.46 -21.68 5.54
N GLY A 27 -3.48 -21.91 4.65
CA GLY A 27 -3.65 -21.88 3.20
C GLY A 27 -3.45 -20.52 2.55
N ARG A 28 -3.00 -19.50 3.29
CA ARG A 28 -2.67 -18.17 2.71
C ARG A 28 -1.30 -18.20 2.04
N ASP A 29 -1.18 -17.49 0.90
CA ASP A 29 0.12 -17.26 0.27
C ASP A 29 1.02 -16.43 1.17
N PHE A 30 2.32 -16.78 1.16
CA PHE A 30 3.36 -16.09 1.89
C PHE A 30 4.65 -16.03 1.06
N PHE A 31 5.34 -14.89 1.10
CA PHE A 31 6.55 -14.64 0.32
C PHE A 31 7.62 -14.04 1.23
N TYR A 32 8.80 -14.64 1.24
CA TYR A 32 10.00 -14.00 1.77
C TYR A 32 10.68 -13.23 0.64
N LEU A 33 11.09 -11.99 0.91
CA LEU A 33 11.95 -11.20 0.06
C LEU A 33 13.22 -10.89 0.84
N ASP A 34 14.28 -11.60 0.51
CA ASP A 34 15.54 -11.56 1.24
C ASP A 34 16.58 -10.71 0.52
N ASP A 35 17.15 -9.73 1.25
CA ASP A 35 18.24 -8.87 0.82
C ASP A 35 19.57 -9.18 1.53
N ASP A 36 19.58 -10.15 2.44
CA ASP A 36 20.78 -10.68 3.07
C ASP A 36 21.59 -11.48 2.05
N PRO A 37 22.91 -11.20 1.89
CA PRO A 37 23.77 -11.88 0.93
C PRO A 37 23.81 -13.42 1.07
N GLU A 38 23.64 -13.97 2.28
CA GLU A 38 23.62 -15.43 2.48
C GLU A 38 22.38 -16.07 1.86
N PHE A 39 21.20 -15.41 1.95
CA PHE A 39 19.99 -15.87 1.28
C PHE A 39 20.05 -15.64 -0.23
N VAL A 40 20.52 -14.48 -0.65
CA VAL A 40 20.63 -14.12 -2.07
C VAL A 40 21.54 -15.09 -2.81
N SER A 41 22.67 -15.45 -2.23
CA SER A 41 23.62 -16.42 -2.80
C SER A 41 23.15 -17.88 -2.71
N GLY A 42 22.13 -18.18 -1.91
CA GLY A 42 21.68 -19.54 -1.62
C GLY A 42 22.53 -20.29 -0.61
N ALA A 43 23.48 -19.65 0.06
CA ALA A 43 24.24 -20.24 1.17
C ALA A 43 23.34 -20.54 2.38
N LYS A 44 22.27 -19.77 2.54
CA LYS A 44 21.20 -19.97 3.53
C LYS A 44 19.85 -20.08 2.82
N THR A 45 18.97 -20.93 3.33
CA THR A 45 17.62 -21.14 2.78
C THR A 45 16.56 -20.99 3.87
N ARG A 46 15.34 -20.61 3.50
CA ARG A 46 14.21 -20.47 4.40
C ARG A 46 13.61 -21.84 4.76
N GLU A 47 13.16 -21.99 6.01
CA GLU A 47 12.28 -23.09 6.41
C GLU A 47 10.86 -22.77 5.88
N LEU A 48 10.40 -23.55 4.92
CA LEU A 48 9.14 -23.26 4.21
C LEU A 48 7.91 -23.86 4.89
N LYS A 49 8.12 -24.79 5.85
CA LYS A 49 7.01 -25.40 6.56
C LYS A 49 6.54 -24.51 7.69
N ASP A 50 5.31 -24.05 7.59
CA ASP A 50 4.63 -23.41 8.72
C ASP A 50 4.18 -24.48 9.73
N PRO A 51 4.79 -24.56 10.94
CA PRO A 51 4.50 -25.60 11.92
C PRO A 51 3.24 -25.33 12.75
N ARG A 52 2.52 -24.28 12.47
CA ARG A 52 1.40 -23.80 13.30
C ARG A 52 0.14 -24.67 13.15
N PRO A 53 -0.57 -24.97 14.22
CA PRO A 53 -1.83 -25.69 14.16
C PRO A 53 -2.99 -24.74 13.82
N LEU A 54 -2.97 -24.17 12.62
CA LEU A 54 -4.02 -23.27 12.15
C LEU A 54 -5.04 -24.02 11.32
N ASP A 55 -6.31 -23.75 11.55
CA ASP A 55 -7.39 -24.19 10.69
C ASP A 55 -7.34 -23.47 9.33
N TYR A 56 -7.85 -24.14 8.30
CA TYR A 56 -8.00 -23.54 6.99
C TYR A 56 -8.80 -22.25 7.06
N ARG A 57 -8.31 -21.17 6.46
CA ARG A 57 -8.85 -19.80 6.62
C ARG A 57 -10.34 -19.61 6.28
N PHE A 58 -10.89 -20.51 5.45
CA PHE A 58 -12.31 -20.52 5.09
C PHE A 58 -13.09 -21.66 5.77
N ALA A 59 -12.51 -22.31 6.77
CA ALA A 59 -13.21 -23.32 7.54
C ALA A 59 -14.40 -22.70 8.28
N PRO A 60 -15.48 -23.45 8.50
CA PRO A 60 -16.53 -23.07 9.42
C PRO A 60 -15.95 -22.81 10.82
N HIS A 61 -16.56 -21.94 11.57
CA HIS A 61 -16.17 -21.63 12.94
C HIS A 61 -17.36 -21.82 13.90
N LEU A 62 -17.08 -21.96 15.17
CA LEU A 62 -18.14 -22.01 16.19
C LEU A 62 -18.53 -20.59 16.62
N ASP A 63 -19.83 -20.33 16.70
CA ASP A 63 -20.36 -19.11 17.29
C ASP A 63 -20.31 -19.14 18.84
N ALA A 64 -20.75 -18.07 19.49
CA ALA A 64 -20.75 -17.96 20.94
C ALA A 64 -21.61 -19.02 21.65
N ASP A 65 -22.57 -19.58 20.94
CA ASP A 65 -23.48 -20.62 21.44
C ASP A 65 -22.98 -22.04 21.12
N GLY A 66 -21.84 -22.18 20.44
CA GLY A 66 -21.21 -23.44 20.06
C GLY A 66 -21.77 -24.08 18.79
N ASN A 67 -22.54 -23.35 17.98
CA ASN A 67 -23.04 -23.85 16.70
C ASN A 67 -21.99 -23.61 15.61
N GLU A 68 -21.90 -24.57 14.68
CA GLU A 68 -21.03 -24.42 13.50
C GLU A 68 -21.65 -23.41 12.52
N VAL A 69 -20.90 -22.34 12.24
CA VAL A 69 -21.28 -21.28 11.32
C VAL A 69 -20.29 -21.26 10.14
N PRO A 70 -20.78 -21.25 8.90
CA PRO A 70 -19.91 -21.17 7.72
C PRO A 70 -19.14 -19.85 7.69
N TYR A 71 -17.98 -19.86 7.01
CA TYR A 71 -17.20 -18.64 6.80
C TYR A 71 -18.05 -17.54 6.17
N ALA A 72 -18.09 -16.39 6.82
CA ALA A 72 -18.81 -15.21 6.35
C ALA A 72 -18.03 -14.51 5.21
N ALA A 73 -18.25 -14.94 3.98
CA ALA A 73 -17.60 -14.36 2.82
C ALA A 73 -17.92 -12.85 2.70
N PRO A 74 -16.91 -11.99 2.46
CA PRO A 74 -17.14 -10.57 2.28
C PRO A 74 -17.96 -10.33 1.01
N GLN A 75 -18.96 -9.48 1.13
CA GLN A 75 -19.78 -9.04 0.00
C GLN A 75 -19.50 -7.59 -0.34
N MET A 76 -19.83 -7.18 -1.55
CA MET A 76 -19.93 -5.77 -1.89
C MET A 76 -21.30 -5.44 -2.43
N ARG A 77 -21.77 -4.23 -2.12
CA ARG A 77 -23.07 -3.72 -2.56
C ARG A 77 -22.86 -2.46 -3.38
N ARG A 78 -23.66 -2.30 -4.41
CA ARG A 78 -23.59 -1.11 -5.25
C ARG A 78 -24.52 -0.03 -4.70
N ASP A 79 -23.99 1.17 -4.50
CA ASP A 79 -24.79 2.34 -4.20
C ASP A 79 -25.51 2.79 -5.49
N PRO A 80 -26.85 2.80 -5.53
CA PRO A 80 -27.57 3.18 -6.74
C PRO A 80 -27.48 4.69 -7.07
N LEU A 81 -27.06 5.54 -6.11
CA LEU A 81 -26.92 6.99 -6.32
C LEU A 81 -25.58 7.36 -6.96
N THR A 82 -24.51 6.70 -6.55
CA THR A 82 -23.15 7.01 -7.02
C THR A 82 -22.60 5.98 -8.01
N GLY A 83 -23.17 4.77 -8.00
CA GLY A 83 -22.66 3.62 -8.74
C GLY A 83 -21.47 2.92 -8.09
N ASP A 84 -21.05 3.39 -6.92
CA ASP A 84 -19.87 2.86 -6.22
C ASP A 84 -20.13 1.49 -5.61
N TRP A 85 -19.15 0.60 -5.71
CA TRP A 85 -19.14 -0.68 -5.00
C TRP A 85 -18.55 -0.50 -3.60
N ILE A 86 -19.31 -0.92 -2.57
CA ILE A 86 -18.93 -0.78 -1.16
C ILE A 86 -18.68 -2.18 -0.57
N PRO A 87 -17.41 -2.58 -0.35
CA PRO A 87 -17.09 -3.83 0.33
C PRO A 87 -17.55 -3.83 1.80
N MET A 88 -18.17 -4.93 2.20
CA MET A 88 -18.68 -5.19 3.56
C MET A 88 -18.06 -6.49 4.08
N ALA A 89 -17.17 -6.39 5.05
CA ALA A 89 -16.43 -7.51 5.62
C ALA A 89 -16.59 -7.52 7.15
N THR A 90 -17.55 -8.26 7.65
CA THR A 90 -17.86 -8.34 9.09
C THR A 90 -16.73 -8.96 9.91
N ALA A 91 -15.98 -9.91 9.32
CA ALA A 91 -14.82 -10.53 9.95
C ALA A 91 -13.74 -9.52 10.41
N ARG A 92 -13.71 -8.31 9.81
CA ARG A 92 -12.78 -7.24 10.23
C ARG A 92 -13.04 -6.70 11.64
N MET A 93 -14.23 -6.89 12.18
CA MET A 93 -14.52 -6.54 13.58
C MET A 93 -13.68 -7.35 14.58
N ASN A 94 -13.22 -8.54 14.17
CA ASN A 94 -12.38 -9.43 14.99
C ASN A 94 -10.86 -9.15 14.83
N ARG A 95 -10.50 -8.09 14.11
CA ARG A 95 -9.10 -7.72 13.90
C ARG A 95 -8.43 -7.36 15.22
N PRO A 96 -7.24 -7.93 15.53
CA PRO A 96 -6.51 -7.57 16.73
C PRO A 96 -6.10 -6.10 16.72
N ILE A 97 -6.23 -5.43 17.86
CA ILE A 97 -5.79 -4.06 18.09
C ILE A 97 -4.73 -4.11 19.18
N THR A 98 -3.50 -3.69 18.88
CA THR A 98 -2.38 -3.73 19.83
C THR A 98 -2.15 -2.40 20.55
N ALA A 99 -2.69 -1.30 20.03
CA ALA A 99 -2.47 0.03 20.57
C ALA A 99 -3.78 0.81 20.76
N GLY A 100 -3.82 1.68 21.77
CA GLY A 100 -4.95 2.58 22.03
C GLY A 100 -6.09 1.98 22.88
N PRO A 101 -7.16 2.75 23.10
CA PRO A 101 -8.34 2.28 23.82
C PRO A 101 -8.99 1.10 23.09
N GLY A 102 -9.05 -0.06 23.73
CA GLY A 102 -9.60 -1.28 23.12
C GLY A 102 -8.58 -2.27 22.60
N ALA A 103 -7.29 -2.14 22.97
CA ALA A 103 -6.25 -3.13 22.65
C ALA A 103 -6.70 -4.56 23.09
N THR A 104 -6.73 -5.49 22.12
CA THR A 104 -7.21 -6.88 22.31
C THR A 104 -6.10 -7.92 22.17
N ALA A 105 -4.97 -7.55 21.54
CA ALA A 105 -3.84 -8.46 21.30
C ALA A 105 -2.77 -8.36 22.38
N LYS A 106 -2.21 -9.50 22.77
CA LYS A 106 -1.10 -9.62 23.72
C LYS A 106 0.24 -9.67 22.97
N GLY A 107 0.53 -8.73 22.13
CA GLY A 107 1.77 -8.69 21.35
C GLY A 107 1.51 -8.25 19.91
N ASN A 108 2.59 -8.04 19.17
CA ASN A 108 2.51 -7.63 17.77
C ASN A 108 2.43 -8.84 16.83
N PRO A 109 1.31 -9.07 16.14
CA PRO A 109 1.16 -10.23 15.27
C PRO A 109 2.07 -10.20 14.03
N LEU A 110 2.65 -9.04 13.68
CA LEU A 110 3.56 -8.88 12.54
C LEU A 110 5.03 -9.11 12.92
N ALA A 111 5.36 -9.15 14.21
CA ALA A 111 6.72 -9.39 14.67
C ALA A 111 7.17 -10.81 14.30
N ALA A 112 8.47 -10.97 14.05
CA ALA A 112 9.08 -12.27 13.87
C ALA A 112 8.88 -13.13 15.13
N ARG A 113 8.66 -14.43 14.95
CA ARG A 113 8.54 -15.39 16.06
C ARG A 113 9.85 -15.44 16.85
N LYS A 114 9.77 -15.40 18.18
CA LYS A 114 10.95 -15.54 19.04
C LYS A 114 11.35 -17.00 19.14
N PRO A 115 12.67 -17.32 19.17
CA PRO A 115 13.13 -18.70 19.37
C PRO A 115 12.55 -19.32 20.64
N GLY A 116 11.94 -20.50 20.52
CA GLY A 116 11.34 -21.21 21.65
C GLY A 116 9.93 -20.79 22.04
N ASP A 117 9.37 -19.74 21.41
CA ASP A 117 7.96 -19.43 21.62
C ASP A 117 7.08 -20.56 21.04
N PRO A 118 6.17 -21.14 21.86
CA PRO A 118 5.08 -21.92 21.28
C PRO A 118 4.32 -20.97 20.38
N TYR A 119 4.06 -21.38 19.15
CA TYR A 119 3.34 -20.50 18.25
C TYR A 119 2.09 -19.97 18.88
N GLN A 120 1.84 -18.74 18.57
CA GLN A 120 0.78 -17.92 19.05
C GLN A 120 0.07 -17.22 17.88
N ASP A 121 -0.51 -16.07 18.09
CA ASP A 121 -1.35 -15.36 17.13
C ASP A 121 -0.58 -14.51 16.09
N GLY A 122 0.73 -14.69 15.95
CA GLY A 122 1.56 -13.98 14.95
C GLY A 122 1.27 -14.39 13.50
N GLU A 123 1.63 -13.58 12.54
CA GLU A 123 1.45 -13.85 11.12
C GLU A 123 2.70 -14.46 10.49
N VAL A 124 3.89 -14.14 11.00
CA VAL A 124 5.16 -14.61 10.47
C VAL A 124 5.64 -15.86 11.21
N PRO A 125 5.81 -17.02 10.53
CA PRO A 125 6.16 -18.28 11.17
C PRO A 125 7.66 -18.42 11.52
N ASP A 126 8.53 -17.61 10.92
CA ASP A 126 9.97 -17.63 11.15
C ASP A 126 10.37 -16.74 12.33
N THR A 127 11.56 -17.04 12.90
CA THR A 127 12.21 -16.24 13.95
C THR A 127 12.95 -15.02 13.40
N ASP A 128 13.09 -14.92 12.08
CA ASP A 128 13.79 -13.85 11.37
C ASP A 128 13.24 -13.69 9.95
N TYR A 129 13.29 -12.47 9.41
CA TYR A 129 12.98 -12.18 8.01
C TYR A 129 13.59 -10.83 7.59
N ASN A 130 13.69 -10.56 6.29
CA ASN A 130 14.03 -9.22 5.79
C ASN A 130 12.77 -8.42 5.44
N VAL A 131 12.09 -8.79 4.36
CA VAL A 131 10.74 -8.31 4.02
C VAL A 131 9.86 -9.52 3.78
N VAL A 132 8.61 -9.47 4.23
CA VAL A 132 7.63 -10.52 3.96
C VAL A 132 6.34 -9.94 3.40
N VAL A 133 5.71 -10.71 2.53
CA VAL A 133 4.38 -10.40 1.98
C VAL A 133 3.46 -11.58 2.21
N PHE A 134 2.24 -11.34 2.66
CA PHE A 134 1.25 -12.39 2.86
C PHE A 134 -0.18 -11.88 2.73
N GLU A 135 -1.10 -12.79 2.43
CA GLU A 135 -2.53 -12.47 2.41
C GLU A 135 -3.02 -12.07 3.79
N ASN A 136 -3.78 -10.98 3.86
CA ASN A 136 -4.36 -10.49 5.11
C ASN A 136 -5.32 -11.53 5.70
N ARG A 137 -5.20 -11.80 7.00
CA ARG A 137 -6.05 -12.74 7.74
C ARG A 137 -7.49 -12.25 7.87
N PHE A 138 -7.70 -10.93 7.89
CA PHE A 138 -9.01 -10.28 8.01
C PHE A 138 -9.27 -9.39 6.78
N PRO A 139 -9.36 -9.98 5.57
CA PRO A 139 -9.42 -9.20 4.34
C PRO A 139 -10.77 -8.50 4.19
N SER A 140 -10.76 -7.30 3.62
CA SER A 140 -11.99 -6.64 3.16
C SER A 140 -12.51 -7.20 1.85
N MET A 141 -11.62 -7.82 1.08
CA MET A 141 -11.93 -8.45 -0.20
C MET A 141 -11.10 -9.71 -0.32
N VAL A 142 -11.75 -10.81 -0.66
CA VAL A 142 -11.09 -12.10 -0.89
C VAL A 142 -11.98 -13.01 -1.76
N ARG A 143 -11.36 -13.74 -2.66
CA ARG A 143 -12.05 -14.80 -3.40
C ARG A 143 -12.20 -16.04 -2.50
N VAL A 144 -13.42 -16.51 -2.33
CA VAL A 144 -13.74 -17.68 -1.48
C VAL A 144 -14.10 -18.84 -2.39
N PRO A 145 -13.40 -19.98 -2.33
CA PRO A 145 -13.67 -21.13 -3.16
C PRO A 145 -15.12 -21.62 -3.01
N GLY A 146 -15.79 -21.88 -4.14
CA GLY A 146 -17.16 -22.38 -4.15
C GLY A 146 -18.26 -21.34 -3.90
N VAL A 147 -17.90 -20.08 -3.65
CA VAL A 147 -18.87 -18.98 -3.55
C VAL A 147 -19.02 -18.31 -4.91
N SER A 148 -20.27 -18.15 -5.39
CA SER A 148 -20.54 -17.48 -6.66
C SER A 148 -20.14 -16.00 -6.61
N GLU A 149 -19.56 -15.52 -7.71
CA GLU A 149 -19.23 -14.11 -7.96
C GLU A 149 -20.33 -13.38 -8.74
N ASP A 150 -21.44 -14.07 -9.05
CA ASP A 150 -22.55 -13.51 -9.81
C ASP A 150 -23.22 -12.35 -9.04
N VAL A 151 -23.73 -11.39 -9.80
CA VAL A 151 -24.55 -10.32 -9.27
C VAL A 151 -25.90 -10.90 -8.83
N THR A 152 -26.25 -10.65 -7.58
CA THR A 152 -27.54 -10.95 -6.99
C THR A 152 -28.13 -9.67 -6.37
N TYR A 153 -29.25 -9.75 -5.68
CA TYR A 153 -29.95 -8.57 -5.16
C TYR A 153 -30.27 -8.71 -3.68
N VAL A 154 -30.14 -7.62 -2.94
CA VAL A 154 -30.60 -7.56 -1.56
C VAL A 154 -32.14 -7.58 -1.55
N ASP A 155 -32.72 -8.49 -0.76
CA ASP A 155 -34.17 -8.67 -0.65
C ASP A 155 -34.89 -8.91 -2.01
N GLY A 156 -34.14 -9.38 -3.02
CA GLY A 156 -34.67 -9.59 -4.37
C GLY A 156 -34.96 -8.29 -5.15
N ASN A 157 -34.58 -7.13 -4.64
CA ASN A 157 -34.83 -5.85 -5.29
C ASN A 157 -33.69 -5.45 -6.24
N PRO A 158 -33.94 -5.27 -7.54
CA PRO A 158 -32.91 -4.97 -8.54
C PRO A 158 -32.22 -3.60 -8.34
N LEU A 159 -32.72 -2.74 -7.47
CA LEU A 159 -32.01 -1.50 -7.12
C LEU A 159 -30.77 -1.75 -6.28
N TRP A 160 -30.66 -2.88 -5.61
CA TRP A 160 -29.60 -3.17 -4.63
C TRP A 160 -28.76 -4.37 -5.05
N GLU A 161 -27.91 -4.13 -6.04
CA GLU A 161 -26.96 -5.14 -6.52
C GLU A 161 -25.99 -5.53 -5.41
N LYS A 162 -25.72 -6.82 -5.27
CA LYS A 162 -24.69 -7.38 -4.41
C LYS A 162 -23.96 -8.53 -5.09
N LYS A 163 -22.68 -8.69 -4.77
CA LYS A 163 -21.88 -9.86 -5.17
C LYS A 163 -20.77 -10.12 -4.16
N LEU A 164 -20.05 -11.24 -4.32
CA LEU A 164 -18.83 -11.50 -3.55
C LEU A 164 -17.83 -10.35 -3.77
N ALA A 165 -17.18 -9.91 -2.70
CA ALA A 165 -16.05 -8.99 -2.80
C ALA A 165 -14.78 -9.78 -3.18
N ALA A 166 -14.76 -10.31 -4.41
CA ALA A 166 -13.77 -11.25 -4.94
C ALA A 166 -12.44 -10.55 -5.31
N GLY A 167 -11.87 -9.83 -4.38
CA GLY A 167 -10.57 -9.18 -4.53
C GLY A 167 -9.46 -9.92 -3.79
N ARG A 168 -8.40 -9.17 -3.44
CA ARG A 168 -7.28 -9.65 -2.64
C ARG A 168 -6.77 -8.54 -1.74
N CYS A 169 -6.37 -8.88 -0.52
CA CYS A 169 -5.71 -7.95 0.41
C CYS A 169 -4.45 -8.62 0.94
N GLU A 170 -3.32 -7.91 0.83
CA GLU A 170 -2.02 -8.39 1.33
C GLU A 170 -1.43 -7.39 2.31
N VAL A 171 -0.55 -7.89 3.18
CA VAL A 171 0.28 -7.12 4.11
C VAL A 171 1.73 -7.31 3.70
N ILE A 172 2.51 -6.24 3.75
CA ILE A 172 3.96 -6.25 3.51
C ILE A 172 4.63 -5.74 4.78
N CYS A 173 5.35 -6.59 5.52
CA CYS A 173 6.18 -6.15 6.64
C CYS A 173 7.55 -5.75 6.12
N PHE A 174 7.99 -4.53 6.42
CA PHE A 174 9.20 -3.93 5.87
C PHE A 174 10.47 -4.33 6.61
N ASP A 175 10.34 -4.75 7.86
CA ASP A 175 11.43 -5.12 8.73
C ASP A 175 10.93 -5.97 9.91
N PRO A 176 11.71 -6.89 10.46
CA PRO A 176 11.31 -7.66 11.64
C PRO A 176 11.27 -6.86 12.94
N ASN A 177 11.93 -5.69 12.98
CA ASN A 177 11.94 -4.81 14.15
C ASN A 177 10.60 -4.11 14.32
N GLU A 178 9.84 -4.51 15.33
CA GLU A 178 8.51 -3.99 15.61
C GLU A 178 8.48 -2.54 16.13
N ASP A 179 9.60 -2.06 16.66
CA ASP A 179 9.76 -0.70 17.19
C ASP A 179 10.44 0.24 16.18
N GLY A 180 10.78 -0.25 14.98
CA GLY A 180 11.44 0.53 13.93
C GLY A 180 10.49 1.55 13.28
N LEU A 181 11.06 2.60 12.72
CA LEU A 181 10.32 3.55 11.88
C LEU A 181 10.69 3.33 10.40
N PRO A 182 9.74 3.45 9.47
CA PRO A 182 10.05 3.38 8.04
C PRO A 182 11.14 4.37 7.61
N ALA A 183 11.20 5.55 8.25
CA ALA A 183 12.21 6.57 7.97
C ALA A 183 13.65 6.17 8.38
N ASP A 184 13.81 5.22 9.30
CA ASP A 184 15.11 4.74 9.80
C ASP A 184 15.64 3.56 9.00
N LEU A 185 14.83 2.98 8.12
CA LEU A 185 15.26 1.87 7.28
C LEU A 185 16.37 2.31 6.31
N PRO A 186 17.39 1.47 6.12
CA PRO A 186 18.41 1.74 5.11
C PRO A 186 17.81 1.73 3.71
N VAL A 187 18.41 2.47 2.78
CA VAL A 187 17.94 2.55 1.38
C VAL A 187 17.86 1.15 0.74
N SER A 188 18.80 0.25 1.05
CA SER A 188 18.78 -1.14 0.58
C SER A 188 17.51 -1.88 1.00
N ARG A 189 17.06 -1.73 2.26
CA ARG A 189 15.82 -2.33 2.74
C ARG A 189 14.58 -1.72 2.06
N LEU A 190 14.56 -0.40 1.88
CA LEU A 190 13.50 0.28 1.12
C LEU A 190 13.50 -0.16 -0.34
N ARG A 191 14.69 -0.46 -0.92
CA ARG A 191 14.77 -1.06 -2.26
C ARG A 191 14.07 -2.44 -2.32
N THR A 192 14.21 -3.25 -1.25
CA THR A 192 13.50 -4.53 -1.13
C THR A 192 11.98 -4.34 -1.01
N VAL A 193 11.54 -3.30 -0.30
CA VAL A 193 10.11 -2.94 -0.23
C VAL A 193 9.58 -2.52 -1.60
N VAL A 194 10.33 -1.71 -2.36
CA VAL A 194 9.97 -1.34 -3.76
C VAL A 194 9.88 -2.59 -4.64
N GLU A 195 10.80 -3.56 -4.46
CA GLU A 195 10.71 -4.85 -5.15
C GLU A 195 9.44 -5.61 -4.81
N ALA A 196 9.04 -5.61 -3.51
CA ALA A 196 7.80 -6.26 -3.09
C ALA A 196 6.58 -5.65 -3.78
N TRP A 197 6.49 -4.32 -3.87
CA TRP A 197 5.41 -3.64 -4.60
C TRP A 197 5.39 -4.01 -6.09
N ALA A 198 6.55 -4.00 -6.75
CA ALA A 198 6.68 -4.34 -8.16
C ALA A 198 6.36 -5.82 -8.42
N PHE A 199 6.91 -6.72 -7.63
CA PHE A 199 6.65 -8.16 -7.72
C PHE A 199 5.17 -8.48 -7.52
N ARG A 200 4.54 -7.92 -6.49
CA ARG A 200 3.11 -8.18 -6.26
C ARG A 200 2.23 -7.58 -7.35
N THR A 201 2.58 -6.41 -7.87
CA THR A 201 1.88 -5.84 -9.03
C THR A 201 1.96 -6.79 -10.23
N ALA A 202 3.14 -7.30 -10.56
CA ALA A 202 3.34 -8.23 -11.67
C ALA A 202 2.56 -9.55 -11.53
N GLU A 203 2.54 -10.14 -10.32
CA GLU A 203 1.86 -11.41 -10.09
C GLU A 203 0.34 -11.26 -10.00
N ILE A 204 -0.13 -10.23 -9.30
CA ILE A 204 -1.56 -10.00 -9.10
C ILE A 204 -2.24 -9.53 -10.40
N SER A 205 -1.52 -8.81 -11.28
CA SER A 205 -2.06 -8.40 -12.59
C SER A 205 -2.45 -9.56 -13.50
N LYS A 206 -1.96 -10.77 -13.21
CA LYS A 206 -2.31 -12.01 -13.92
C LYS A 206 -3.55 -12.70 -13.33
N MET A 207 -4.04 -12.25 -12.18
CA MET A 207 -5.19 -12.86 -11.52
C MET A 207 -6.49 -12.41 -12.18
N GLU A 208 -7.34 -13.37 -12.51
CA GLU A 208 -8.65 -13.10 -13.10
C GLU A 208 -9.53 -12.26 -12.15
N GLY A 209 -10.28 -11.31 -12.72
CA GLY A 209 -11.26 -10.50 -11.98
C GLY A 209 -10.68 -9.39 -11.10
N ILE A 210 -9.36 -9.15 -11.15
CA ILE A 210 -8.75 -7.97 -10.52
C ILE A 210 -8.66 -6.85 -11.57
N GLU A 211 -9.26 -5.69 -11.24
CA GLU A 211 -9.28 -4.52 -12.12
C GLU A 211 -8.24 -3.46 -11.71
N GLN A 212 -7.96 -3.34 -10.41
CA GLN A 212 -7.04 -2.34 -9.91
C GLN A 212 -6.22 -2.88 -8.74
N ILE A 213 -4.90 -2.61 -8.77
CA ILE A 213 -3.95 -2.93 -7.70
C ILE A 213 -3.52 -1.63 -7.03
N PHE A 214 -3.66 -1.56 -5.71
CA PHE A 214 -3.41 -0.37 -4.91
C PHE A 214 -2.48 -0.69 -3.73
N PRO A 215 -1.14 -0.57 -3.93
CA PRO A 215 -0.19 -0.58 -2.82
C PRO A 215 -0.27 0.73 -2.04
N PHE A 216 -0.27 0.63 -0.71
CA PHE A 216 -0.28 1.81 0.16
C PHE A 216 0.33 1.51 1.51
N GLU A 217 0.72 2.56 2.20
CA GLU A 217 1.19 2.53 3.57
C GLU A 217 0.37 3.51 4.41
N ASN A 218 -0.11 3.06 5.56
CA ASN A 218 -0.67 3.90 6.60
C ASN A 218 0.29 3.90 7.78
N HIS A 219 0.75 5.05 8.21
CA HIS A 219 1.65 5.19 9.34
C HIS A 219 1.12 6.19 10.37
N GLY A 220 1.15 5.80 11.65
CA GLY A 220 0.73 6.63 12.78
C GLY A 220 -0.65 6.27 13.34
N GLN A 221 -0.78 6.38 14.66
CA GLN A 221 -2.04 6.07 15.38
C GLN A 221 -3.17 7.03 15.02
N GLU A 222 -2.84 8.25 14.64
CA GLU A 222 -3.78 9.32 14.30
C GLU A 222 -4.66 9.00 13.07
N ILE A 223 -4.21 8.09 12.23
CA ILE A 223 -4.97 7.60 11.07
C ILE A 223 -5.58 6.21 11.29
N GLY A 224 -5.61 5.74 12.54
CA GLY A 224 -6.23 4.48 12.91
C GLY A 224 -5.37 3.24 12.61
N VAL A 225 -4.05 3.39 12.51
CA VAL A 225 -3.12 2.26 12.45
C VAL A 225 -3.16 1.51 13.78
N SER A 226 -3.48 0.23 13.72
CA SER A 226 -3.63 -0.62 14.91
C SER A 226 -2.33 -1.29 15.36
N LEU A 227 -1.28 -1.28 14.52
CA LEU A 227 -0.01 -1.94 14.73
C LEU A 227 1.12 -0.95 14.43
N ALA A 228 2.00 -0.68 15.38
CA ALA A 228 3.12 0.25 15.20
C ALA A 228 4.25 -0.29 14.29
N HIS A 229 4.24 -1.57 13.99
CA HIS A 229 5.21 -2.26 13.12
C HIS A 229 5.30 -1.63 11.73
N PRO A 230 6.50 -1.40 11.16
CA PRO A 230 6.65 -0.88 9.80
C PRO A 230 6.04 -1.83 8.76
N HIS A 231 4.91 -1.46 8.21
CA HIS A 231 4.23 -2.28 7.21
C HIS A 231 3.41 -1.46 6.22
N GLY A 232 3.26 -2.01 5.03
CA GLY A 232 2.32 -1.54 4.00
C GLY A 232 1.28 -2.60 3.68
N GLN A 233 0.38 -2.27 2.77
CA GLN A 233 -0.68 -3.15 2.30
C GLN A 233 -0.82 -3.07 0.79
N VAL A 234 -1.37 -4.13 0.19
CA VAL A 234 -1.80 -4.12 -1.22
C VAL A 234 -3.26 -4.52 -1.26
N TYR A 235 -4.10 -3.60 -1.70
CA TYR A 235 -5.51 -3.89 -1.98
C TYR A 235 -5.72 -4.08 -3.47
N CYS A 236 -6.40 -5.16 -3.82
CA CYS A 236 -6.67 -5.53 -5.21
C CYS A 236 -8.18 -5.57 -5.38
N TYR A 237 -8.68 -4.57 -6.09
CA TYR A 237 -10.10 -4.36 -6.26
C TYR A 237 -10.62 -5.11 -7.48
N PRO A 238 -11.79 -5.79 -7.38
CA PRO A 238 -12.51 -6.33 -8.53
C PRO A 238 -13.38 -5.26 -9.22
N PHE A 239 -12.98 -3.99 -9.10
CA PHE A 239 -13.59 -2.82 -9.71
C PHE A 239 -12.58 -1.66 -9.72
N ILE A 240 -12.84 -0.62 -10.52
CA ILE A 240 -12.06 0.61 -10.49
C ILE A 240 -12.56 1.49 -9.35
N ALA A 241 -11.66 1.89 -8.43
CA ALA A 241 -12.03 2.71 -7.29
C ALA A 241 -12.51 4.12 -7.73
N PRO A 242 -13.48 4.75 -7.01
CA PRO A 242 -14.11 5.99 -7.45
C PRO A 242 -13.14 7.15 -7.75
N LYS A 243 -12.06 7.26 -6.98
CA LYS A 243 -11.02 8.27 -7.24
C LYS A 243 -10.29 8.00 -8.56
N MET A 244 -9.91 6.74 -8.81
CA MET A 244 -9.26 6.34 -10.04
C MET A 244 -10.18 6.53 -11.24
N GLU A 245 -11.46 6.18 -11.13
CA GLU A 245 -12.44 6.40 -12.19
C GLU A 245 -12.50 7.87 -12.60
N LYS A 246 -12.54 8.77 -11.60
CA LYS A 246 -12.52 10.22 -11.86
C LYS A 246 -11.22 10.69 -12.50
N GLU A 247 -10.08 10.16 -12.06
CA GLU A 247 -8.78 10.48 -12.66
C GLU A 247 -8.70 10.01 -14.12
N LEU A 248 -9.19 8.78 -14.42
CA LEU A 248 -9.24 8.25 -15.78
C LEU A 248 -10.13 9.09 -16.72
N GLN A 249 -11.30 9.53 -16.25
CA GLN A 249 -12.17 10.42 -17.02
C GLN A 249 -11.46 11.73 -17.41
N HIS A 250 -10.72 12.31 -16.48
CA HIS A 250 -10.01 13.55 -16.74
C HIS A 250 -8.77 13.36 -17.64
N THR A 251 -8.02 12.26 -17.47
CA THR A 251 -6.87 11.96 -18.33
C THR A 251 -7.32 11.64 -19.76
N GLU A 252 -8.40 10.88 -19.94
CA GLU A 252 -8.98 10.59 -21.25
C GLU A 252 -9.45 11.87 -21.95
N ALA A 253 -10.28 12.70 -21.29
CA ALA A 253 -10.78 13.96 -21.85
C ALA A 253 -9.64 14.93 -22.23
N TYR A 254 -8.57 14.96 -21.44
CA TYR A 254 -7.37 15.74 -21.74
C TYR A 254 -6.66 15.22 -23.01
N HIS A 255 -6.49 13.90 -23.08
CA HIS A 255 -5.87 13.25 -24.24
C HIS A 255 -6.68 13.49 -25.52
N GLU A 256 -7.99 13.32 -25.48
CA GLU A 256 -8.88 13.60 -26.63
C GLU A 256 -8.77 15.05 -27.12
N LYS A 257 -8.62 15.99 -26.19
CA LYS A 257 -8.52 17.42 -26.51
C LYS A 257 -7.15 17.84 -27.03
N THR A 258 -6.05 17.27 -26.51
CA THR A 258 -4.68 17.79 -26.70
C THR A 258 -3.75 16.82 -27.40
N GLY A 259 -4.07 15.51 -27.41
CA GLY A 259 -3.18 14.43 -27.78
C GLY A 259 -2.05 14.17 -26.76
N GLY A 260 -2.02 14.92 -25.63
CA GLY A 260 -1.03 14.82 -24.57
C GLY A 260 -1.39 13.83 -23.46
N ASN A 261 -0.51 13.68 -22.49
CA ASN A 261 -0.75 12.93 -21.26
C ASN A 261 -0.83 13.90 -20.08
N LEU A 262 -2.01 13.99 -19.43
CA LEU A 262 -2.28 14.96 -18.37
C LEU A 262 -1.27 14.89 -17.21
N LEU A 263 -0.94 13.69 -16.73
CA LEU A 263 -0.03 13.51 -15.59
C LEU A 263 1.41 13.91 -15.95
N LYS A 264 1.84 13.63 -17.18
CA LYS A 264 3.13 14.07 -17.70
C LYS A 264 3.19 15.60 -17.84
N ASP A 265 2.15 16.20 -18.38
CA ASP A 265 2.10 17.63 -18.60
C ASP A 265 2.00 18.41 -17.28
N ILE A 266 1.32 17.86 -16.26
CA ILE A 266 1.34 18.39 -14.89
C ILE A 266 2.78 18.36 -14.35
N MET A 267 3.48 17.22 -14.41
CA MET A 267 4.85 17.12 -13.91
C MET A 267 5.79 18.10 -14.64
N ASN A 268 5.68 18.22 -15.96
CA ASN A 268 6.48 19.14 -16.76
C ASN A 268 6.19 20.62 -16.40
N ALA A 269 4.94 20.97 -16.18
CA ALA A 269 4.55 22.31 -15.75
C ALA A 269 5.10 22.65 -14.35
N GLU A 270 5.10 21.68 -13.42
CA GLU A 270 5.73 21.87 -12.11
C GLU A 270 7.26 22.02 -12.20
N LEU A 271 7.91 21.25 -13.09
CA LEU A 271 9.35 21.39 -13.37
C LEU A 271 9.68 22.75 -13.98
N GLU A 272 8.88 23.24 -14.90
CA GLU A 272 9.06 24.56 -15.53
C GLU A 272 8.85 25.69 -14.51
N ALA A 273 7.82 25.61 -13.67
CA ALA A 273 7.57 26.60 -12.62
C ALA A 273 8.65 26.55 -11.52
N GLY A 274 9.15 25.38 -11.17
CA GLY A 274 10.24 25.18 -10.21
C GLY A 274 9.87 25.42 -8.74
N GLU A 275 8.86 26.23 -8.46
CA GLU A 275 8.52 26.71 -7.11
C GLU A 275 8.06 25.58 -6.17
N ARG A 276 7.35 24.60 -6.70
CA ARG A 276 6.76 23.49 -5.93
C ARG A 276 7.52 22.18 -6.02
N ILE A 277 8.68 22.15 -6.71
CA ILE A 277 9.57 21.00 -6.71
C ILE A 277 10.25 20.90 -5.34
N VAL A 278 10.08 19.79 -4.65
CA VAL A 278 10.65 19.60 -3.30
C VAL A 278 11.87 18.70 -3.29
N MET A 279 11.95 17.74 -4.20
CA MET A 279 13.09 16.85 -4.41
C MET A 279 13.10 16.32 -5.83
N ARG A 280 14.29 16.02 -6.34
CA ARG A 280 14.48 15.25 -7.57
C ARG A 280 15.81 14.51 -7.54
N ASN A 281 15.86 13.38 -8.20
CA ASN A 281 17.07 12.69 -8.60
C ASN A 281 17.05 12.44 -10.12
N HIS A 282 17.88 11.54 -10.60
CA HIS A 282 18.00 11.33 -12.03
C HIS A 282 16.72 10.81 -12.70
N ARG A 283 15.92 9.98 -11.98
CA ARG A 283 14.76 9.26 -12.52
C ARG A 283 13.42 9.61 -11.90
N TRP A 284 13.42 10.42 -10.83
CA TRP A 284 12.20 10.76 -10.10
C TRP A 284 12.11 12.23 -9.76
N VAL A 285 10.88 12.73 -9.74
CA VAL A 285 10.54 14.11 -9.35
C VAL A 285 9.50 14.07 -8.24
N ALA A 286 9.74 14.79 -7.15
CA ALA A 286 8.79 15.00 -6.07
C ALA A 286 8.38 16.48 -6.03
N TYR A 287 7.08 16.73 -6.04
CA TYR A 287 6.53 18.08 -6.06
C TYR A 287 5.26 18.18 -5.20
N VAL A 288 4.97 19.37 -4.69
CA VAL A 288 3.69 19.69 -4.07
C VAL A 288 2.70 20.03 -5.18
N PRO A 289 1.60 19.30 -5.35
CA PRO A 289 0.66 19.62 -6.45
C PRO A 289 0.04 21.00 -6.23
N ALA A 290 -0.15 21.78 -7.31
CA ALA A 290 -0.72 23.12 -7.25
C ALA A 290 -2.14 23.18 -6.61
N ALA A 291 -2.82 22.04 -6.53
CA ALA A 291 -4.11 21.88 -5.87
C ALA A 291 -4.02 20.91 -4.69
N ALA A 292 -3.00 21.05 -3.83
CA ALA A 292 -2.82 20.23 -2.64
C ALA A 292 -4.04 20.34 -1.70
N ARG A 293 -4.46 19.18 -1.19
CA ARG A 293 -5.63 19.04 -0.29
C ARG A 293 -5.25 18.94 1.17
N TRP A 294 -4.03 18.45 1.43
CA TRP A 294 -3.56 18.13 2.77
C TRP A 294 -2.54 19.15 3.28
N PRO A 295 -2.40 19.31 4.61
CA PRO A 295 -1.42 20.21 5.21
C PRO A 295 0.04 19.91 4.84
N LEU A 296 0.33 18.65 4.52
CA LEU A 296 1.52 18.18 3.84
C LEU A 296 1.05 17.21 2.75
N GLU A 297 1.35 17.52 1.50
CA GLU A 297 1.06 16.65 0.36
C GLU A 297 2.20 16.75 -0.65
N VAL A 298 2.74 15.63 -1.05
CA VAL A 298 3.80 15.50 -2.05
C VAL A 298 3.44 14.40 -3.03
N HIS A 299 3.51 14.70 -4.32
CA HIS A 299 3.41 13.71 -5.37
C HIS A 299 4.81 13.34 -5.86
N VAL A 300 5.07 12.05 -6.07
CA VAL A 300 6.34 11.54 -6.61
C VAL A 300 6.02 10.79 -7.91
N ALA A 301 6.68 11.18 -8.99
CA ALA A 301 6.45 10.61 -10.31
C ALA A 301 7.77 10.24 -10.99
N PRO A 302 7.81 9.12 -11.76
CA PRO A 302 8.97 8.79 -12.58
C PRO A 302 9.08 9.76 -13.77
N VAL A 303 10.32 10.08 -14.16
CA VAL A 303 10.58 10.91 -15.35
C VAL A 303 10.17 10.17 -16.62
N ARG A 304 10.47 8.88 -16.69
CA ARG A 304 10.06 7.99 -17.79
C ARG A 304 8.55 7.71 -17.72
N ASP A 305 7.91 7.50 -18.86
CA ASP A 305 6.51 7.09 -18.95
C ASP A 305 6.36 5.65 -18.48
N VAL A 306 5.76 5.45 -17.30
CA VAL A 306 5.55 4.18 -16.63
C VAL A 306 4.10 4.12 -16.16
N LEU A 307 3.41 3.01 -16.43
CA LEU A 307 2.01 2.82 -16.04
C LEU A 307 1.87 2.18 -14.66
N THR A 308 2.76 1.23 -14.34
CA THR A 308 2.65 0.36 -13.16
C THR A 308 4.03 0.09 -12.55
N LEU A 309 4.06 -0.26 -11.27
CA LEU A 309 5.29 -0.49 -10.48
C LEU A 309 6.18 -1.60 -11.04
N ASP A 310 5.62 -2.63 -11.64
CA ASP A 310 6.35 -3.74 -12.25
C ASP A 310 7.12 -3.34 -13.52
N GLN A 311 6.74 -2.23 -14.16
CA GLN A 311 7.43 -1.69 -15.33
C GLN A 311 8.68 -0.87 -14.99
N LEU A 312 8.94 -0.59 -13.71
CA LEU A 312 10.16 0.10 -13.27
C LEU A 312 11.37 -0.82 -13.48
N ASN A 313 12.42 -0.28 -14.10
CA ASN A 313 13.70 -0.97 -14.18
C ASN A 313 14.45 -0.94 -12.84
N ASP A 314 15.56 -1.65 -12.73
CA ASP A 314 16.29 -1.79 -11.47
C ASP A 314 16.85 -0.46 -10.95
N GLU A 315 17.38 0.37 -11.82
CA GLU A 315 17.91 1.68 -11.48
C GLU A 315 16.80 2.63 -11.00
N GLU A 316 15.64 2.60 -11.65
CA GLU A 316 14.46 3.38 -11.21
C GLU A 316 13.97 2.95 -9.83
N ARG A 317 14.06 1.65 -9.50
CA ARG A 317 13.70 1.14 -8.18
C ARG A 317 14.70 1.58 -7.10
N TRP A 318 16.00 1.64 -7.41
CA TRP A 318 17.02 2.18 -6.49
C TRP A 318 16.81 3.67 -6.24
N ASP A 319 16.65 4.46 -7.29
CA ASP A 319 16.42 5.90 -7.19
C ASP A 319 15.12 6.22 -6.45
N LEU A 320 14.08 5.38 -6.61
CA LEU A 320 12.85 5.47 -5.83
C LEU A 320 13.09 5.19 -4.35
N ALA A 321 13.86 4.17 -4.01
CA ALA A 321 14.16 3.84 -2.63
C ALA A 321 14.92 5.00 -1.93
N SER A 322 15.88 5.62 -2.62
CA SER A 322 16.56 6.83 -2.15
C SER A 322 15.58 7.99 -1.98
N MET A 323 14.76 8.28 -2.98
CA MET A 323 13.72 9.32 -2.96
C MET A 323 12.76 9.13 -1.78
N TYR A 324 12.29 7.89 -1.58
CA TYR A 324 11.35 7.56 -0.49
C TYR A 324 11.98 7.72 0.88
N SER A 325 13.24 7.29 1.08
CA SER A 325 14.00 7.53 2.31
C SER A 325 14.09 9.04 2.66
N HIS A 326 14.43 9.85 1.67
CA HIS A 326 14.50 11.30 1.85
C HIS A 326 13.15 11.92 2.17
N LEU A 327 12.07 11.46 1.51
CA LEU A 327 10.71 11.94 1.74
C LEU A 327 10.25 11.65 3.16
N LEU A 328 10.45 10.44 3.67
CA LEU A 328 10.11 10.04 5.03
C LEU A 328 10.86 10.85 6.08
N LYS A 329 12.19 11.00 5.93
CA LYS A 329 13.03 11.77 6.85
C LYS A 329 12.65 13.25 6.89
N ARG A 330 12.40 13.87 5.72
CA ARG A 330 11.95 15.28 5.65
C ARG A 330 10.52 15.42 6.17
N GLY A 331 9.65 14.44 5.96
CA GLY A 331 8.31 14.39 6.55
C GLY A 331 8.38 14.44 8.08
N ASN A 332 9.24 13.62 8.68
CA ASN A 332 9.45 13.62 10.14
C ASN A 332 10.00 14.95 10.67
N ALA A 333 10.80 15.66 9.87
CA ALA A 333 11.34 16.98 10.25
C ALA A 333 10.38 18.15 9.94
N PHE A 334 9.30 17.93 9.20
CA PHE A 334 8.46 19.00 8.67
C PHE A 334 7.78 19.84 9.76
N PHE A 335 7.21 19.17 10.77
CA PHE A 335 6.52 19.80 11.90
C PHE A 335 7.39 19.79 13.17
N ASP A 336 8.69 20.06 13.04
CA ASP A 336 9.61 20.08 14.18
C ASP A 336 9.07 20.93 15.33
N LYS A 337 9.22 20.42 16.57
CA LYS A 337 8.86 21.11 17.79
C LYS A 337 9.85 22.21 18.20
N GLY A 338 10.89 22.40 17.39
CA GLY A 338 11.98 23.37 17.67
C GLY A 338 13.13 22.78 18.50
N ASP A 339 13.12 21.47 18.78
CA ASP A 339 14.21 20.76 19.44
C ASP A 339 15.16 20.05 18.46
N GLY A 340 14.90 20.16 17.15
CA GLY A 340 15.72 19.57 16.07
C GLY A 340 15.62 18.04 15.96
N LYS A 341 14.75 17.39 16.74
CA LYS A 341 14.62 15.93 16.73
C LYS A 341 13.60 15.40 15.74
N GLY A 342 12.83 16.30 15.11
CA GLY A 342 11.71 15.88 14.28
C GLY A 342 10.59 15.23 15.09
N MET A 343 9.70 14.53 14.40
CA MET A 343 8.62 13.77 15.02
C MET A 343 8.23 12.61 14.10
N ASP A 344 7.71 11.55 14.67
CA ASP A 344 7.08 10.49 13.90
C ASP A 344 5.83 11.07 13.21
N LEU A 345 5.91 11.23 11.88
CA LEU A 345 4.85 11.84 11.08
C LEU A 345 3.76 10.80 10.78
N PRO A 346 2.49 11.02 11.17
CA PRO A 346 1.41 10.21 10.65
C PRO A 346 1.18 10.55 9.17
N TYR A 347 1.22 9.54 8.28
CA TYR A 347 1.04 9.74 6.85
C TYR A 347 0.31 8.59 6.16
N ILE A 348 -0.19 8.87 4.98
CA ILE A 348 -0.56 7.87 3.98
C ILE A 348 0.37 8.04 2.77
N ALA A 349 0.97 6.94 2.34
CA ALA A 349 1.66 6.83 1.06
C ALA A 349 0.83 5.92 0.14
N ALA A 350 0.29 6.48 -0.93
CA ALA A 350 -0.69 5.83 -1.80
C ALA A 350 -0.17 5.75 -3.24
N TRP A 351 0.10 4.54 -3.73
CA TRP A 351 0.53 4.32 -5.10
C TRP A 351 -0.68 4.33 -6.04
N HIS A 352 -0.72 5.29 -6.93
CA HIS A 352 -1.66 5.38 -8.03
C HIS A 352 -1.00 4.83 -9.28
N GLN A 353 -1.50 3.70 -9.78
CA GLN A 353 -1.03 3.05 -10.99
C GLN A 353 -2.20 2.72 -11.92
N ALA A 354 -1.92 2.57 -13.21
CA ALA A 354 -2.93 2.31 -14.21
C ALA A 354 -3.72 1.03 -13.89
N PRO A 355 -5.04 1.00 -14.11
CA PRO A 355 -5.84 -0.21 -13.96
C PRO A 355 -5.41 -1.30 -14.96
N ILE A 356 -5.80 -2.56 -14.70
CA ILE A 356 -5.27 -3.71 -15.44
C ILE A 356 -5.91 -3.80 -16.83
N HIS A 357 -7.24 -3.71 -16.94
CA HIS A 357 -7.97 -4.01 -18.15
C HIS A 357 -8.66 -2.81 -18.81
N ASP A 358 -8.72 -1.67 -18.14
CA ASP A 358 -9.36 -0.47 -18.68
C ASP A 358 -8.56 0.11 -19.86
N LYS A 359 -9.23 0.42 -20.96
CA LYS A 359 -8.57 0.98 -22.16
C LYS A 359 -7.96 2.35 -21.95
N ARG A 360 -8.49 3.14 -21.00
CA ARG A 360 -8.00 4.47 -20.64
C ARG A 360 -6.65 4.44 -19.91
N ARG A 361 -6.18 3.23 -19.51
CA ARG A 361 -4.90 3.02 -18.84
C ARG A 361 -3.71 3.63 -19.58
N GLU A 362 -3.74 3.64 -20.90
CA GLU A 362 -2.65 4.16 -21.73
C GLU A 362 -2.47 5.69 -21.57
N ASN A 363 -3.50 6.40 -21.09
CA ASN A 363 -3.45 7.82 -20.78
C ASN A 363 -3.07 8.11 -19.32
N TYR A 364 -2.78 7.08 -18.53
CA TYR A 364 -2.41 7.20 -17.13
C TYR A 364 -0.88 7.07 -16.93
N ARG A 365 -0.40 7.46 -15.75
CA ARG A 365 1.00 7.28 -15.33
C ARG A 365 1.08 6.95 -13.85
N LEU A 366 2.06 6.10 -13.52
CA LEU A 366 2.42 5.78 -12.14
C LEU A 366 2.75 7.07 -11.36
N ASN A 367 2.20 7.21 -10.17
CA ASN A 367 2.58 8.24 -9.22
C ASN A 367 2.32 7.80 -7.78
N LEU A 368 3.13 8.30 -6.86
CA LEU A 368 2.90 8.18 -5.43
C LEU A 368 2.26 9.47 -4.94
N GLN A 369 1.19 9.38 -4.16
CA GLN A 369 0.61 10.49 -3.42
C GLN A 369 0.91 10.27 -1.94
N PHE A 370 1.81 11.06 -1.40
CA PHE A 370 2.22 11.05 0.01
C PHE A 370 1.59 12.24 0.72
N PHE A 371 0.86 12.00 1.80
CA PHE A 371 0.21 13.09 2.52
C PHE A 371 0.04 12.82 4.01
N SER A 372 -0.03 13.89 4.80
CA SER A 372 -0.25 13.86 6.23
C SER A 372 -1.45 14.68 6.64
N PHE A 373 -2.17 14.18 7.63
CA PHE A 373 -3.28 14.87 8.31
C PHE A 373 -2.80 15.91 9.32
N ARG A 374 -1.52 15.95 9.63
CA ARG A 374 -0.97 16.86 10.63
C ARG A 374 -0.92 18.30 10.10
N ARG A 375 -1.46 19.25 10.88
CA ARG A 375 -1.47 20.69 10.56
C ARG A 375 -0.37 21.47 11.27
N ALA A 376 0.02 20.99 12.43
CA ALA A 376 1.11 21.51 13.27
C ALA A 376 1.56 20.41 14.23
N ALA A 377 2.64 20.60 14.96
CA ALA A 377 3.21 19.60 15.88
C ALA A 377 2.19 18.91 16.80
N ASN A 378 1.10 19.58 17.15
CA ASN A 378 0.06 19.08 18.08
C ASN A 378 -1.37 19.23 17.53
N LYS A 379 -1.54 19.42 16.21
CA LYS A 379 -2.86 19.62 15.59
C LYS A 379 -3.04 18.68 14.40
N ILE A 380 -4.20 18.05 14.33
CA ILE A 380 -4.64 17.18 13.25
C ILE A 380 -5.72 17.87 12.43
N LYS A 381 -5.68 17.68 11.10
CA LYS A 381 -6.80 18.01 10.20
C LYS A 381 -7.75 16.82 10.18
N TYR A 382 -8.90 16.99 10.79
CA TYR A 382 -10.00 16.04 10.65
C TYR A 382 -10.81 16.35 9.39
N LEU A 383 -11.22 15.33 8.66
CA LEU A 383 -12.19 15.47 7.59
C LEU A 383 -13.57 15.72 8.22
N ALA A 384 -14.13 16.87 7.89
CA ALA A 384 -15.43 17.32 8.41
C ALA A 384 -16.54 17.23 7.35
N GLY A 385 -17.64 17.94 7.55
CA GLY A 385 -18.83 17.82 6.72
C GLY A 385 -18.61 18.14 5.24
N SER A 386 -17.75 19.11 4.90
CA SER A 386 -17.44 19.46 3.52
C SER A 386 -16.69 18.32 2.80
N GLU A 387 -15.63 17.85 3.38
CA GLU A 387 -14.80 16.78 2.79
C GLU A 387 -15.49 15.42 2.84
N SER A 388 -16.03 15.04 4.02
CA SER A 388 -16.62 13.70 4.19
C SER A 388 -18.02 13.59 3.59
N GLY A 389 -18.82 14.67 3.61
CA GLY A 389 -20.21 14.66 3.11
C GLY A 389 -20.35 14.99 1.64
N MET A 390 -19.48 15.87 1.12
CA MET A 390 -19.59 16.38 -0.25
C MET A 390 -18.33 16.18 -1.09
N ALA A 391 -17.28 15.55 -0.53
CA ALA A 391 -15.97 15.43 -1.16
C ALA A 391 -15.37 16.78 -1.63
N ALA A 392 -15.81 17.90 -1.02
CA ALA A 392 -15.35 19.25 -1.31
C ALA A 392 -14.22 19.62 -0.33
N TRP A 393 -12.99 19.58 -0.83
CA TRP A 393 -11.77 19.76 -0.05
C TRP A 393 -11.50 21.22 0.28
N ILE A 394 -11.04 21.46 1.50
CA ILE A 394 -10.58 22.77 1.99
C ILE A 394 -9.15 22.60 2.48
N SER A 395 -8.20 23.33 1.88
CA SER A 395 -6.81 23.35 2.34
C SER A 395 -6.61 24.47 3.37
N ASP A 396 -5.80 24.19 4.39
CA ASP A 396 -5.46 25.16 5.46
C ASP A 396 -4.14 25.89 5.19
N THR A 397 -3.47 25.59 4.07
CA THR A 397 -2.18 26.12 3.65
C THR A 397 -2.12 26.24 2.13
N THR A 398 -1.06 26.86 1.61
CA THR A 398 -0.82 26.88 0.16
C THR A 398 0.29 25.89 -0.22
N PRO A 399 0.27 25.34 -1.44
CA PRO A 399 1.31 24.45 -1.93
C PRO A 399 2.72 25.05 -1.84
N GLU A 400 2.84 26.35 -2.10
CA GLU A 400 4.11 27.09 -2.07
C GLU A 400 4.69 27.15 -0.65
N LEU A 401 3.85 27.29 0.37
CA LEU A 401 4.31 27.25 1.76
C LEU A 401 4.78 25.86 2.17
N ILE A 402 4.12 24.80 1.69
CA ILE A 402 4.56 23.42 1.89
C ILE A 402 5.94 23.22 1.23
N ALA A 403 6.08 23.59 -0.04
CA ALA A 403 7.33 23.45 -0.78
C ALA A 403 8.47 24.27 -0.14
N LYS A 404 8.21 25.51 0.24
CA LYS A 404 9.17 26.34 0.97
C LYS A 404 9.70 25.64 2.23
N ARG A 405 8.82 25.00 3.00
CA ARG A 405 9.23 24.25 4.19
C ARG A 405 10.13 23.07 3.84
N PHE A 406 9.85 22.33 2.77
CA PHE A 406 10.71 21.26 2.29
C PHE A 406 12.09 21.77 1.87
N HIS A 407 12.18 22.94 1.22
CA HIS A 407 13.46 23.58 0.83
C HIS A 407 14.32 23.95 2.05
N GLU A 408 13.70 24.31 3.18
CA GLU A 408 14.40 24.56 4.44
C GLU A 408 15.00 23.28 5.05
N LEU A 409 14.48 22.11 4.70
CA LEU A 409 14.86 20.80 5.25
C LEU A 409 15.96 20.09 4.44
N GLY A 410 16.26 20.54 3.24
CA GLY A 410 17.34 19.94 2.46
C GLY A 410 17.35 20.36 0.99
N SER A 411 18.36 19.91 0.26
CA SER A 411 18.55 20.20 -1.16
C SER A 411 17.42 19.63 -2.02
N ILE A 412 17.05 20.34 -3.10
CA ILE A 412 16.13 19.83 -4.12
C ILE A 412 16.77 18.64 -4.84
N ASP A 413 18.03 18.77 -5.27
CA ASP A 413 18.77 17.67 -5.87
C ASP A 413 19.27 16.74 -4.76
N ILE A 414 18.83 15.49 -4.79
CA ILE A 414 19.24 14.44 -3.87
C ILE A 414 20.13 13.44 -4.59
N ALA A 415 21.04 12.79 -3.86
CA ALA A 415 21.89 11.74 -4.42
C ALA A 415 21.04 10.51 -4.80
N ASP A 416 21.48 9.84 -5.84
CA ASP A 416 20.93 8.56 -6.32
C ASP A 416 21.19 7.44 -5.31
#